data_782eacbc14e31998332c968e35adfef7
#
_entry.id   782eacbc14e31998332c968e35adfef7
#
_cell.length_a   1.000
_cell.length_b   1.000
_cell.length_c   1.000
_cell.angle_alpha   90.00
_cell.angle_beta   90.00
_cell.angle_gamma   90.00
#
_symmetry.space_group_name_H-M   'P 1'
#
loop_
_entity.id
_entity.type
_entity.pdbx_description
1 polymer ?
#
loop_
_entity_poly.entity_id
_entity_poly.type
_entity_poly.pdbx_seq_one_letter_code
_entity_poly.pdbx_strand_id
1 'polypeptide(L)'
;MKKQTFSILLLLLCAVAYGQRKHSKTSAFKSYKGLVMAGYQGWFNAPDDGAGRGWNHYLSHGRFEPGSTNIDVWPDVSEYKKTYKSPFKLADGSDAYLYSSYDASSVDTHFKWMQQYGVDGVFVQRFIGDVQRGHGRNHNDVVLGNALKSAQKYHRAISLMYDLSGMGAGGDSLVIKDWKHLIDSMKLTNRGDKQTWLYHRGKPLVAVWGIGFDDHRKYGLAEAERIIDFLKNDPVYGGCAVLVGVPTYWRDFGSDTEKDPHLLDVLKKADIIHPWFVGRFDEAKYSAFYERISFDIAWCKDNKLDYVPTVFPGFSWHNMNPRSPQNQIPRNRGHFYWKQITGAIKSGADMLYVAMFDEVDEGTAILKASKNPPVGLSHFVSYEDDIPNDYYLYLTGYAGKMLRKQVPFQEDVPPPVHK
;
A
#
# COMPACT_ATOMS: atom_id res chain seq x y z
N MET A 1 62.01 5.43 55.77
CA MET A 1 61.33 4.45 54.90
C MET A 1 59.87 4.89 54.74
N LYS A 2 59.52 5.50 53.61
CA LYS A 2 58.16 5.94 53.29
C LYS A 2 57.48 4.85 52.44
N LYS A 3 56.41 4.29 52.93
CA LYS A 3 55.59 3.35 52.19
C LYS A 3 54.67 4.15 51.26
N GLN A 4 54.81 4.01 49.95
CA GLN A 4 53.86 4.54 48.92
C GLN A 4 52.77 3.49 48.77
N THR A 5 51.55 3.87 49.07
CA THR A 5 50.34 3.11 48.82
C THR A 5 49.85 3.44 47.39
N PHE A 6 49.92 2.47 46.47
CA PHE A 6 49.37 2.57 45.12
C PHE A 6 47.85 2.26 45.16
N SER A 7 47.00 3.27 44.97
CA SER A 7 45.57 3.06 44.77
C SER A 7 45.30 2.76 43.29
N ILE A 8 44.94 1.52 43.01
CA ILE A 8 44.48 1.11 41.66
C ILE A 8 43.00 1.49 41.55
N LEU A 9 42.73 2.52 40.77
CA LEU A 9 41.36 2.92 40.40
C LEU A 9 40.85 2.01 39.28
N LEU A 10 40.02 1.04 39.64
CA LEU A 10 39.37 0.13 38.68
C LEU A 10 38.21 0.88 37.97
N LEU A 11 38.46 1.41 36.79
CA LEU A 11 37.42 1.94 35.91
C LEU A 11 36.61 0.76 35.33
N LEU A 12 35.45 0.49 35.91
CA LEU A 12 34.41 -0.37 35.29
C LEU A 12 33.83 0.37 34.10
N LEU A 13 34.35 0.11 32.92
CA LEU A 13 33.69 0.41 31.66
C LEU A 13 32.47 -0.51 31.54
N CYS A 14 31.30 -0.04 31.95
CA CYS A 14 30.03 -0.62 31.53
C CYS A 14 29.89 -0.39 30.02
N ALA A 15 30.41 -1.29 29.21
CA ALA A 15 30.05 -1.40 27.80
C ALA A 15 28.59 -1.81 27.75
N VAL A 16 27.69 -0.84 27.66
CA VAL A 16 26.31 -1.09 27.23
C VAL A 16 26.44 -1.63 25.83
N ALA A 17 26.33 -2.95 25.68
CA ALA A 17 26.24 -3.61 24.40
C ALA A 17 24.89 -3.14 23.74
N TYR A 18 24.92 -2.01 23.07
CA TYR A 18 23.82 -1.63 22.17
C TYR A 18 23.75 -2.74 21.12
N GLY A 19 22.69 -3.54 21.18
CA GLY A 19 22.43 -4.57 20.18
C GLY A 19 22.51 -3.91 18.80
N GLN A 20 23.34 -4.47 17.92
CA GLN A 20 23.48 -3.93 16.58
C GLN A 20 22.12 -4.02 15.88
N ARG A 21 21.62 -2.90 15.35
CA ARG A 21 20.37 -2.86 14.57
C ARG A 21 20.42 -3.87 13.42
N LYS A 22 19.34 -4.60 13.23
CA LYS A 22 19.24 -5.66 12.20
C LYS A 22 19.01 -5.15 10.78
N HIS A 23 18.98 -3.84 10.60
CA HIS A 23 18.77 -3.22 9.29
C HIS A 23 20.08 -3.04 8.52
N SER A 24 20.01 -3.17 7.20
CA SER A 24 21.12 -2.76 6.31
C SER A 24 21.36 -1.25 6.45
N LYS A 25 22.58 -0.82 6.20
CA LYS A 25 22.93 0.62 6.17
C LYS A 25 22.50 1.31 4.88
N THR A 26 22.26 0.54 3.81
CA THR A 26 21.99 1.07 2.47
C THR A 26 20.88 0.30 1.76
N SER A 27 20.25 0.97 0.79
CA SER A 27 19.32 0.39 -0.15
C SER A 27 19.47 1.08 -1.51
N ALA A 28 19.02 0.41 -2.58
CA ALA A 28 18.91 1.01 -3.91
C ALA A 28 17.93 2.19 -3.92
N PHE A 29 16.90 2.16 -3.06
CA PHE A 29 15.88 3.22 -2.92
C PHE A 29 16.07 3.99 -1.61
N LYS A 30 16.83 5.09 -1.69
CA LYS A 30 17.29 5.85 -0.52
C LYS A 30 16.26 6.82 0.06
N SER A 31 15.21 7.14 -0.72
CA SER A 31 14.14 8.06 -0.33
C SER A 31 12.84 7.72 -1.05
N TYR A 32 11.71 8.00 -0.42
CA TYR A 32 10.40 7.97 -1.08
C TYR A 32 10.22 9.20 -2.01
N LYS A 33 10.91 10.31 -1.74
CA LYS A 33 10.82 11.51 -2.58
C LYS A 33 11.16 11.21 -4.04
N GLY A 34 10.33 11.69 -4.93
CA GLY A 34 10.41 11.46 -6.37
C GLY A 34 9.82 10.13 -6.84
N LEU A 35 9.21 9.34 -5.96
CA LEU A 35 8.63 8.05 -6.31
C LEU A 35 7.09 8.05 -6.28
N VAL A 36 6.50 7.23 -7.15
CA VAL A 36 5.09 6.85 -7.13
C VAL A 36 5.00 5.40 -6.70
N MET A 37 4.54 5.17 -5.49
CA MET A 37 4.36 3.83 -4.90
C MET A 37 2.89 3.48 -4.88
N ALA A 38 2.55 2.21 -5.12
CA ALA A 38 1.17 1.74 -5.03
C ALA A 38 0.97 0.85 -3.80
N GLY A 39 -0.23 0.83 -3.24
CA GLY A 39 -0.62 -0.22 -2.31
C GLY A 39 -0.78 -1.55 -3.06
N TYR A 40 -0.36 -2.65 -2.44
CA TYR A 40 -0.43 -3.99 -3.01
C TYR A 40 -1.12 -4.92 -2.02
N GLN A 41 -2.35 -5.31 -2.33
CA GLN A 41 -3.18 -6.12 -1.43
C GLN A 41 -2.66 -7.55 -1.36
N GLY A 42 -2.45 -8.19 -2.51
CA GLY A 42 -1.92 -9.53 -2.58
C GLY A 42 -2.78 -10.59 -1.89
N TRP A 43 -4.08 -10.40 -1.77
CA TRP A 43 -5.00 -11.20 -0.95
C TRP A 43 -5.92 -12.15 -1.72
N PHE A 44 -5.91 -12.09 -3.06
CA PHE A 44 -6.76 -12.92 -3.91
C PHE A 44 -6.26 -14.37 -3.97
N ASN A 45 -7.16 -15.33 -3.73
CA ASN A 45 -6.85 -16.74 -3.82
C ASN A 45 -7.85 -17.47 -4.74
N ALA A 46 -7.44 -18.64 -5.22
CA ALA A 46 -8.28 -19.55 -5.97
C ALA A 46 -8.19 -20.97 -5.37
N PRO A 47 -9.19 -21.85 -5.61
CA PRO A 47 -9.06 -23.26 -5.29
C PRO A 47 -7.78 -23.85 -5.91
N ASP A 48 -7.12 -24.75 -5.21
CA ASP A 48 -5.93 -25.48 -5.67
C ASP A 48 -4.68 -24.58 -5.96
N ASP A 49 -4.67 -23.34 -5.45
CA ASP A 49 -3.50 -22.48 -5.49
C ASP A 49 -2.41 -22.89 -4.48
N GLY A 50 -2.75 -23.71 -3.51
CA GLY A 50 -1.90 -24.20 -2.42
C GLY A 50 -2.05 -23.40 -1.12
N ALA A 51 -2.80 -22.30 -1.10
CA ALA A 51 -3.04 -21.52 0.12
C ALA A 51 -4.13 -22.14 1.02
N GLY A 52 -5.01 -22.99 0.45
CA GLY A 52 -6.14 -23.60 1.17
C GLY A 52 -7.21 -22.58 1.58
N ARG A 53 -7.37 -21.47 0.84
CA ARG A 53 -8.30 -20.37 1.15
C ARG A 53 -9.49 -20.29 0.18
N GLY A 54 -9.56 -21.16 -0.84
CA GLY A 54 -10.58 -21.12 -1.88
C GLY A 54 -10.59 -19.80 -2.64
N TRP A 55 -11.75 -19.31 -3.06
CA TRP A 55 -11.92 -18.03 -3.76
C TRP A 55 -11.86 -16.80 -2.83
N ASN A 56 -10.85 -16.74 -1.95
CA ASN A 56 -10.73 -15.64 -0.99
C ASN A 56 -10.62 -14.28 -1.71
N HIS A 57 -11.34 -13.26 -1.20
CA HIS A 57 -11.56 -11.93 -1.76
C HIS A 57 -12.34 -11.89 -3.09
N TYR A 58 -12.45 -12.96 -3.84
CA TYR A 58 -13.36 -13.07 -4.99
C TYR A 58 -14.79 -13.35 -4.57
N LEU A 59 -14.98 -14.18 -3.53
CA LEU A 59 -16.30 -14.61 -3.05
C LEU A 59 -17.02 -13.51 -2.26
N SER A 60 -18.35 -13.49 -2.38
CA SER A 60 -19.24 -12.66 -1.57
C SER A 60 -20.12 -13.57 -0.71
N HIS A 61 -20.21 -13.28 0.60
CA HIS A 61 -21.03 -14.02 1.55
C HIS A 61 -20.87 -15.55 1.47
N GLY A 62 -19.64 -16.02 1.29
CA GLY A 62 -19.29 -17.45 1.21
C GLY A 62 -19.53 -18.12 -0.14
N ARG A 63 -19.96 -17.38 -1.19
CA ARG A 63 -20.22 -17.91 -2.53
C ARG A 63 -19.44 -17.14 -3.59
N PHE A 64 -19.02 -17.86 -4.64
CA PHE A 64 -18.43 -17.26 -5.82
C PHE A 64 -19.07 -17.87 -7.06
N GLU A 65 -20.05 -17.17 -7.62
CA GLU A 65 -20.89 -17.59 -8.75
C GLU A 65 -21.54 -16.37 -9.41
N PRO A 66 -22.08 -16.48 -10.63
CA PRO A 66 -22.84 -15.38 -11.25
C PRO A 66 -23.94 -14.86 -10.31
N GLY A 67 -23.92 -13.55 -10.01
CA GLY A 67 -24.78 -12.92 -9.01
C GLY A 67 -24.21 -12.88 -7.59
N SER A 68 -23.05 -13.50 -7.33
CA SER A 68 -22.38 -13.46 -6.02
C SER A 68 -20.85 -13.40 -6.18
N THR A 69 -20.30 -12.21 -6.11
CA THR A 69 -18.86 -11.93 -6.16
C THR A 69 -18.58 -10.64 -5.41
N ASN A 70 -17.34 -10.43 -4.96
CA ASN A 70 -16.93 -9.16 -4.37
C ASN A 70 -16.31 -8.20 -5.39
N ILE A 71 -15.76 -8.72 -6.51
CA ILE A 71 -14.99 -7.88 -7.43
C ILE A 71 -15.88 -7.09 -8.38
N ASP A 72 -15.54 -5.83 -8.57
CA ASP A 72 -16.20 -4.94 -9.55
C ASP A 72 -15.38 -4.75 -10.84
N VAL A 73 -14.08 -5.08 -10.82
CA VAL A 73 -13.21 -5.07 -12.01
C VAL A 73 -12.69 -6.48 -12.26
N TRP A 74 -12.83 -6.96 -13.50
CA TRP A 74 -12.29 -8.27 -13.89
C TRP A 74 -10.85 -8.10 -14.39
N PRO A 75 -9.84 -8.77 -13.78
CA PRO A 75 -8.46 -8.66 -14.22
C PRO A 75 -8.26 -9.29 -15.61
N ASP A 76 -7.38 -8.69 -16.42
CA ASP A 76 -6.89 -9.34 -17.63
C ASP A 76 -5.81 -10.36 -17.27
N VAL A 77 -6.11 -11.63 -17.53
CA VAL A 77 -5.22 -12.74 -17.17
C VAL A 77 -4.38 -13.28 -18.33
N SER A 78 -4.38 -12.60 -19.47
CA SER A 78 -3.71 -13.08 -20.70
C SER A 78 -2.19 -13.26 -20.56
N GLU A 79 -1.53 -12.52 -19.67
CA GLU A 79 -0.09 -12.63 -19.41
C GLU A 79 0.27 -13.50 -18.19
N TYR A 80 -0.73 -14.03 -17.46
CA TYR A 80 -0.45 -14.87 -16.30
C TYR A 80 -0.09 -16.30 -16.72
N LYS A 81 0.94 -16.85 -16.11
CA LYS A 81 1.37 -18.24 -16.39
C LYS A 81 0.45 -19.30 -15.81
N LYS A 82 -0.23 -18.95 -14.72
CA LYS A 82 -1.16 -19.82 -14.02
C LYS A 82 -2.46 -19.06 -13.77
N THR A 83 -3.56 -19.64 -14.20
CA THR A 83 -4.89 -19.09 -14.06
C THR A 83 -5.85 -20.17 -13.57
N TYR A 84 -6.97 -19.75 -13.02
CA TYR A 84 -7.97 -20.63 -12.41
C TYR A 84 -9.31 -20.38 -13.05
N LYS A 85 -9.95 -21.47 -13.50
CA LYS A 85 -11.28 -21.43 -14.10
C LYS A 85 -12.28 -20.97 -13.06
N SER A 86 -12.96 -19.87 -13.33
CA SER A 86 -14.05 -19.36 -12.51
C SER A 86 -15.40 -19.98 -12.91
N PRO A 87 -16.45 -19.83 -12.10
CA PRO A 87 -17.81 -20.21 -12.49
C PRO A 87 -18.46 -19.24 -13.49
N PHE A 88 -17.78 -18.20 -13.91
CA PHE A 88 -18.30 -17.17 -14.82
C PHE A 88 -18.00 -17.49 -16.28
N LYS A 89 -18.80 -16.90 -17.18
CA LYS A 89 -18.67 -17.05 -18.63
C LYS A 89 -18.50 -15.71 -19.33
N LEU A 90 -17.68 -15.70 -20.37
CA LEU A 90 -17.55 -14.57 -21.28
C LEU A 90 -18.76 -14.50 -22.26
N ALA A 91 -18.88 -13.41 -23.00
CA ALA A 91 -20.00 -13.19 -23.93
C ALA A 91 -20.10 -14.26 -25.05
N ASP A 92 -18.99 -14.86 -25.44
CA ASP A 92 -18.94 -15.93 -26.43
C ASP A 92 -19.22 -17.34 -25.83
N GLY A 93 -19.54 -17.42 -24.54
CA GLY A 93 -19.81 -18.66 -23.81
C GLY A 93 -18.55 -19.39 -23.30
N SER A 94 -17.36 -18.91 -23.59
CA SER A 94 -16.11 -19.47 -23.08
C SER A 94 -15.96 -19.24 -21.57
N ASP A 95 -15.06 -20.00 -20.94
CA ASP A 95 -14.79 -19.91 -19.51
C ASP A 95 -13.99 -18.63 -19.19
N ALA A 96 -14.36 -17.94 -18.12
CA ALA A 96 -13.61 -16.82 -17.58
C ALA A 96 -12.62 -17.30 -16.51
N TYR A 97 -11.43 -16.73 -16.49
CA TYR A 97 -10.34 -17.13 -15.60
C TYR A 97 -9.89 -15.98 -14.70
N LEU A 98 -9.30 -16.35 -13.56
CA LEU A 98 -8.73 -15.43 -12.57
C LEU A 98 -7.33 -15.91 -12.16
N TYR A 99 -6.58 -15.04 -11.48
CA TYR A 99 -5.26 -15.35 -10.92
C TYR A 99 -5.34 -15.62 -9.41
N SER A 100 -4.27 -16.15 -8.84
CA SER A 100 -4.03 -16.14 -7.40
C SER A 100 -2.80 -15.32 -7.05
N SER A 101 -2.90 -14.46 -6.02
CA SER A 101 -1.77 -13.72 -5.46
C SER A 101 -0.76 -14.64 -4.75
N TYR A 102 -1.17 -15.85 -4.37
CA TYR A 102 -0.29 -16.85 -3.76
C TYR A 102 0.74 -17.42 -4.74
N ASP A 103 0.41 -17.42 -6.03
CA ASP A 103 1.31 -17.90 -7.08
C ASP A 103 2.48 -16.94 -7.28
N ALA A 104 3.70 -17.45 -7.16
CA ALA A 104 4.92 -16.66 -7.41
C ALA A 104 4.95 -16.05 -8.82
N SER A 105 4.37 -16.73 -9.82
CA SER A 105 4.31 -16.25 -11.20
C SER A 105 3.37 -15.05 -11.35
N SER A 106 2.28 -14.96 -10.59
CA SER A 106 1.38 -13.81 -10.59
C SER A 106 2.07 -12.57 -10.04
N VAL A 107 2.72 -12.71 -8.88
CA VAL A 107 3.52 -11.64 -8.29
C VAL A 107 4.66 -11.21 -9.22
N ASP A 108 5.37 -12.16 -9.86
CA ASP A 108 6.41 -11.87 -10.83
C ASP A 108 5.88 -11.06 -12.03
N THR A 109 4.69 -11.39 -12.54
CA THR A 109 4.02 -10.66 -13.62
C THR A 109 3.69 -9.22 -13.19
N HIS A 110 3.16 -9.00 -11.98
CA HIS A 110 2.87 -7.68 -11.47
C HIS A 110 4.12 -6.79 -11.38
N PHE A 111 5.23 -7.30 -10.85
CA PHE A 111 6.47 -6.55 -10.77
C PHE A 111 7.13 -6.32 -12.13
N LYS A 112 6.97 -7.26 -13.08
CA LYS A 112 7.34 -7.05 -14.48
C LYS A 112 6.57 -5.88 -15.10
N TRP A 113 5.25 -5.80 -14.88
CA TRP A 113 4.46 -4.65 -15.34
C TRP A 113 4.92 -3.34 -14.69
N MET A 114 5.18 -3.33 -13.38
CA MET A 114 5.73 -2.15 -12.71
C MET A 114 7.02 -1.66 -13.38
N GLN A 115 7.91 -2.57 -13.76
CA GLN A 115 9.14 -2.21 -14.49
C GLN A 115 8.82 -1.67 -15.88
N GLN A 116 7.97 -2.34 -16.64
CA GLN A 116 7.63 -1.99 -18.03
C GLN A 116 6.97 -0.63 -18.14
N TYR A 117 6.11 -0.29 -17.19
CA TYR A 117 5.34 0.96 -17.20
C TYR A 117 5.95 2.05 -16.33
N GLY A 118 6.96 1.77 -15.52
CA GLY A 118 7.65 2.74 -14.70
C GLY A 118 6.97 3.06 -13.38
N VAL A 119 6.13 2.15 -12.85
CA VAL A 119 5.65 2.22 -11.46
C VAL A 119 6.83 1.94 -10.54
N ASP A 120 7.12 2.81 -9.60
CA ASP A 120 8.39 2.76 -8.85
C ASP A 120 8.44 1.61 -7.84
N GLY A 121 7.30 1.18 -7.31
CA GLY A 121 7.21 0.06 -6.39
C GLY A 121 5.92 0.00 -5.60
N VAL A 122 5.93 -0.78 -4.51
CA VAL A 122 4.72 -1.04 -3.71
C VAL A 122 4.96 -1.01 -2.21
N PHE A 123 3.88 -0.70 -1.48
CA PHE A 123 3.68 -1.08 -0.08
C PHE A 123 2.82 -2.34 -0.04
N VAL A 124 3.42 -3.47 0.36
CA VAL A 124 2.67 -4.72 0.52
C VAL A 124 1.83 -4.61 1.79
N GLN A 125 0.52 -4.77 1.63
CA GLN A 125 -0.43 -4.68 2.73
C GLN A 125 -0.32 -5.89 3.65
N ARG A 126 -0.43 -5.66 4.96
CA ARG A 126 -0.37 -6.70 5.99
C ARG A 126 -1.44 -6.44 7.04
N PHE A 127 -2.61 -7.03 6.80
CA PHE A 127 -3.77 -6.89 7.67
C PHE A 127 -3.55 -7.63 8.98
N ILE A 128 -3.63 -6.92 10.10
CA ILE A 128 -3.44 -7.52 11.42
C ILE A 128 -4.53 -8.53 11.75
N GLY A 129 -5.75 -8.32 11.25
CA GLY A 129 -6.82 -9.31 11.34
C GLY A 129 -6.46 -10.67 10.72
N ASP A 130 -5.70 -10.69 9.64
CA ASP A 130 -5.22 -11.92 8.98
C ASP A 130 -3.99 -12.53 9.67
N VAL A 131 -3.08 -11.68 10.15
CA VAL A 131 -1.87 -12.13 10.86
C VAL A 131 -2.21 -12.92 12.13
N GLN A 132 -3.34 -12.63 12.76
CA GLN A 132 -3.86 -13.39 13.92
C GLN A 132 -4.26 -14.82 13.58
N ARG A 133 -4.55 -15.11 12.30
CA ARG A 133 -5.06 -16.41 11.82
C ARG A 133 -3.94 -17.16 11.12
N GLY A 134 -3.69 -18.42 11.49
CA GLY A 134 -2.57 -19.20 10.97
C GLY A 134 -2.52 -19.27 9.43
N HIS A 135 -3.65 -19.56 8.77
CA HIS A 135 -3.72 -19.59 7.29
C HIS A 135 -3.51 -18.23 6.64
N GLY A 136 -4.07 -17.14 7.23
CA GLY A 136 -3.88 -15.78 6.75
C GLY A 136 -2.43 -15.35 6.85
N ARG A 137 -1.78 -15.61 7.98
CA ARG A 137 -0.36 -15.31 8.18
C ARG A 137 0.53 -16.02 7.18
N ASN A 138 0.33 -17.34 6.98
CA ASN A 138 1.11 -18.12 6.01
C ASN A 138 0.96 -17.56 4.60
N HIS A 139 -0.28 -17.23 4.18
CA HIS A 139 -0.54 -16.61 2.89
C HIS A 139 0.25 -15.29 2.74
N ASN A 140 0.13 -14.39 3.72
CA ASN A 140 0.80 -13.08 3.71
C ASN A 140 2.34 -13.22 3.66
N ASP A 141 2.91 -14.20 4.36
CA ASP A 141 4.35 -14.47 4.35
C ASP A 141 4.83 -14.97 2.98
N VAL A 142 4.06 -15.84 2.32
CA VAL A 142 4.38 -16.34 0.97
C VAL A 142 4.31 -15.23 -0.06
N VAL A 143 3.22 -14.43 -0.05
CA VAL A 143 3.05 -13.30 -0.97
C VAL A 143 4.16 -12.27 -0.78
N LEU A 144 4.46 -11.89 0.45
CA LEU A 144 5.55 -10.95 0.78
C LEU A 144 6.91 -11.52 0.32
N GLY A 145 7.16 -12.82 0.55
CA GLY A 145 8.39 -13.48 0.09
C GLY A 145 8.54 -13.46 -1.43
N ASN A 146 7.46 -13.67 -2.18
CA ASN A 146 7.44 -13.57 -3.64
C ASN A 146 7.65 -12.12 -4.09
N ALA A 147 6.99 -11.16 -3.44
CA ALA A 147 7.14 -9.73 -3.74
C ALA A 147 8.58 -9.24 -3.52
N LEU A 148 9.24 -9.65 -2.42
CA LEU A 148 10.65 -9.32 -2.16
C LEU A 148 11.60 -9.86 -3.24
N LYS A 149 11.38 -11.09 -3.73
CA LYS A 149 12.16 -11.68 -4.82
C LYS A 149 11.94 -10.92 -6.13
N SER A 150 10.69 -10.63 -6.46
CA SER A 150 10.31 -9.93 -7.69
C SER A 150 10.78 -8.47 -7.66
N ALA A 151 10.71 -7.80 -6.52
CA ALA A 151 11.24 -6.45 -6.34
C ALA A 151 12.75 -6.38 -6.65
N GLN A 152 13.54 -7.34 -6.17
CA GLN A 152 14.96 -7.43 -6.49
C GLN A 152 15.19 -7.73 -7.97
N LYS A 153 14.42 -8.66 -8.56
CA LYS A 153 14.54 -9.07 -9.98
C LYS A 153 14.27 -7.90 -10.93
N TYR A 154 13.22 -7.14 -10.67
CA TYR A 154 12.76 -6.06 -11.55
C TYR A 154 13.20 -4.66 -11.09
N HIS A 155 14.04 -4.60 -10.05
CA HIS A 155 14.53 -3.36 -9.48
C HIS A 155 13.39 -2.37 -9.17
N ARG A 156 12.43 -2.81 -8.33
CA ARG A 156 11.32 -2.00 -7.84
C ARG A 156 11.42 -1.81 -6.34
N ALA A 157 11.05 -0.62 -5.88
CA ALA A 157 11.00 -0.34 -4.44
C ALA A 157 9.93 -1.21 -3.77
N ILE A 158 10.19 -1.65 -2.56
CA ILE A 158 9.24 -2.40 -1.76
C ILE A 158 9.28 -1.93 -0.31
N SER A 159 8.14 -1.83 0.31
CA SER A 159 7.97 -1.64 1.75
C SER A 159 6.77 -2.45 2.24
N LEU A 160 6.54 -2.45 3.55
CA LEU A 160 5.38 -3.06 4.19
C LEU A 160 4.46 -1.97 4.72
N MET A 161 3.14 -2.18 4.61
CA MET A 161 2.13 -1.38 5.28
C MET A 161 1.30 -2.28 6.19
N TYR A 162 1.47 -2.14 7.49
CA TYR A 162 0.53 -2.72 8.44
C TYR A 162 -0.81 -2.01 8.34
N ASP A 163 -1.86 -2.78 8.06
CA ASP A 163 -3.23 -2.30 8.17
C ASP A 163 -3.81 -2.77 9.51
N LEU A 164 -4.17 -1.81 10.34
CA LEU A 164 -4.67 -2.08 11.69
C LEU A 164 -6.17 -2.46 11.70
N SER A 165 -6.84 -2.53 10.54
CA SER A 165 -8.23 -2.96 10.46
C SER A 165 -8.40 -4.35 11.07
N GLY A 166 -9.42 -4.50 11.93
CA GLY A 166 -9.66 -5.73 12.68
C GLY A 166 -8.72 -6.00 13.85
N MET A 167 -7.81 -5.07 14.17
CA MET A 167 -7.00 -5.15 15.38
C MET A 167 -7.86 -4.98 16.62
N GLY A 168 -7.66 -5.85 17.62
CA GLY A 168 -8.28 -5.72 18.93
C GLY A 168 -7.53 -4.79 19.87
N ALA A 169 -8.11 -4.49 21.03
CA ALA A 169 -7.44 -3.78 22.11
C ALA A 169 -6.15 -4.51 22.52
N GLY A 170 -5.05 -3.78 22.72
CA GLY A 170 -3.72 -4.34 23.04
C GLY A 170 -3.06 -5.07 21.87
N GLY A 171 -3.60 -4.96 20.66
CA GLY A 171 -3.09 -5.64 19.45
C GLY A 171 -1.76 -5.09 18.92
N ASP A 172 -1.29 -3.96 19.43
CA ASP A 172 0.06 -3.42 19.20
C ASP A 172 1.16 -4.46 19.43
N SER A 173 1.00 -5.30 20.46
CA SER A 173 1.92 -6.41 20.77
C SER A 173 2.04 -7.42 19.63
N LEU A 174 0.96 -7.63 18.86
CA LEU A 174 0.95 -8.51 17.70
C LEU A 174 1.74 -7.90 16.54
N VAL A 175 1.56 -6.60 16.25
CA VAL A 175 2.35 -5.87 15.25
C VAL A 175 3.84 -5.95 15.58
N ILE A 176 4.21 -5.70 16.84
CA ILE A 176 5.59 -5.77 17.35
C ILE A 176 6.17 -7.18 17.16
N LYS A 177 5.42 -8.21 17.53
CA LYS A 177 5.84 -9.62 17.40
C LYS A 177 6.01 -10.01 15.92
N ASP A 178 5.09 -9.57 15.09
CA ASP A 178 5.13 -9.85 13.65
C ASP A 178 6.30 -9.15 12.97
N TRP A 179 6.56 -7.88 13.27
CA TRP A 179 7.73 -7.17 12.75
C TRP A 179 9.03 -7.86 13.11
N LYS A 180 9.20 -8.28 14.38
CA LYS A 180 10.37 -9.06 14.84
C LYS A 180 10.52 -10.35 14.05
N HIS A 181 9.43 -11.09 13.85
CA HIS A 181 9.42 -12.32 13.06
C HIS A 181 9.86 -12.05 11.60
N LEU A 182 9.32 -11.05 10.95
CA LEU A 182 9.65 -10.73 9.56
C LEU A 182 11.11 -10.28 9.40
N ILE A 183 11.63 -9.48 10.33
CA ILE A 183 13.05 -9.07 10.33
C ILE A 183 13.96 -10.29 10.52
N ASP A 184 13.61 -11.21 11.42
CA ASP A 184 14.45 -12.36 11.75
C ASP A 184 14.39 -13.46 10.71
N SER A 185 13.20 -13.80 10.20
CA SER A 185 13.02 -14.93 9.29
C SER A 185 13.14 -14.53 7.82
N MET A 186 12.61 -13.40 7.42
CA MET A 186 12.59 -12.97 6.01
C MET A 186 13.69 -11.98 5.65
N LYS A 187 14.42 -11.45 6.63
CA LYS A 187 15.50 -10.47 6.44
C LYS A 187 15.03 -9.24 5.63
N LEU A 188 13.81 -8.72 5.91
CA LEU A 188 13.13 -7.70 5.10
C LEU A 188 14.04 -6.55 4.68
N THR A 189 14.79 -6.02 5.61
CA THR A 189 15.60 -4.81 5.47
C THR A 189 17.10 -5.11 5.38
N ASN A 190 17.50 -6.38 5.22
CA ASN A 190 18.89 -6.79 5.11
C ASN A 190 19.04 -7.97 4.14
N ARG A 191 18.93 -7.70 2.85
CA ARG A 191 18.95 -8.69 1.75
C ARG A 191 20.18 -8.57 0.85
N GLY A 192 21.27 -8.04 1.38
CA GLY A 192 22.54 -7.88 0.66
C GLY A 192 22.56 -6.66 -0.28
N ASP A 193 23.52 -6.62 -1.17
CA ASP A 193 23.85 -5.44 -2.02
C ASP A 193 22.73 -5.04 -3.00
N LYS A 194 21.83 -5.98 -3.36
CA LYS A 194 20.70 -5.73 -4.26
C LYS A 194 19.41 -5.41 -3.51
N GLN A 195 19.51 -4.97 -2.26
CA GLN A 195 18.35 -4.63 -1.45
C GLN A 195 17.52 -3.52 -2.09
N THR A 196 16.22 -3.76 -2.25
CA THR A 196 15.23 -2.83 -2.80
C THR A 196 14.22 -2.32 -1.77
N TRP A 197 14.42 -2.65 -0.48
CA TRP A 197 13.57 -2.09 0.58
C TRP A 197 13.63 -0.57 0.54
N LEU A 198 12.47 0.09 0.54
CA LEU A 198 12.40 1.55 0.48
C LEU A 198 12.97 2.16 1.76
N TYR A 199 13.85 3.12 1.62
CA TYR A 199 14.39 3.93 2.70
C TYR A 199 13.81 5.35 2.63
N HIS A 200 13.81 6.02 3.75
CA HIS A 200 13.48 7.43 3.84
C HIS A 200 14.29 8.07 4.97
N ARG A 201 14.86 9.26 4.73
CA ARG A 201 15.73 9.95 5.72
C ARG A 201 16.84 9.03 6.27
N GLY A 202 17.42 8.18 5.42
CA GLY A 202 18.49 7.24 5.79
C GLY A 202 18.07 6.03 6.62
N LYS A 203 16.77 5.79 6.78
CA LYS A 203 16.20 4.70 7.58
C LYS A 203 15.27 3.82 6.72
N PRO A 204 15.17 2.50 6.99
CA PRO A 204 14.18 1.66 6.33
C PRO A 204 12.77 2.18 6.61
N LEU A 205 11.97 2.36 5.57
CA LEU A 205 10.59 2.85 5.69
C LEU A 205 9.65 1.69 5.98
N VAL A 206 8.74 1.88 6.91
CA VAL A 206 7.59 1.01 7.18
C VAL A 206 6.34 1.87 7.36
N ALA A 207 5.21 1.40 6.88
CA ALA A 207 3.96 2.11 7.00
C ALA A 207 3.02 1.44 8.02
N VAL A 208 2.21 2.25 8.70
CA VAL A 208 1.15 1.82 9.62
C VAL A 208 -0.11 2.59 9.27
N TRP A 209 -1.08 1.93 8.66
CA TRP A 209 -2.35 2.51 8.28
C TRP A 209 -3.43 2.23 9.33
N GLY A 210 -4.33 3.19 9.51
CA GLY A 210 -5.47 3.05 10.41
C GLY A 210 -5.37 3.85 11.71
N ILE A 211 -4.52 4.88 11.76
CA ILE A 211 -4.31 5.70 12.96
C ILE A 211 -5.28 6.88 12.96
N GLY A 212 -6.01 7.06 14.06
CA GLY A 212 -6.89 8.20 14.28
C GLY A 212 -8.25 8.12 13.57
N PHE A 213 -8.71 6.93 13.17
CA PHE A 213 -10.06 6.72 12.66
C PHE A 213 -11.07 6.50 13.77
N ASP A 214 -12.18 7.24 13.74
CA ASP A 214 -13.36 7.08 14.58
C ASP A 214 -14.45 6.30 13.80
N ASP A 215 -14.20 5.00 13.63
CA ASP A 215 -15.06 4.06 12.91
C ASP A 215 -15.34 2.78 13.73
N HIS A 216 -15.46 2.92 15.04
CA HIS A 216 -15.70 1.85 16.02
C HIS A 216 -14.52 0.85 16.15
N ARG A 217 -13.29 1.29 15.91
CA ARG A 217 -12.09 0.49 16.13
C ARG A 217 -11.97 0.12 17.62
N LYS A 218 -11.42 -1.09 17.87
CA LYS A 218 -11.22 -1.59 19.24
C LYS A 218 -9.87 -1.20 19.84
N TYR A 219 -9.04 -0.49 19.10
CA TYR A 219 -7.78 0.08 19.52
C TYR A 219 -7.82 1.60 19.38
N GLY A 220 -6.96 2.29 20.09
CA GLY A 220 -6.93 3.74 20.11
C GLY A 220 -5.52 4.31 19.88
N LEU A 221 -5.36 5.59 20.21
CA LEU A 221 -4.10 6.32 20.02
C LEU A 221 -2.95 5.74 20.83
N ALA A 222 -3.20 5.17 22.00
CA ALA A 222 -2.16 4.57 22.83
C ALA A 222 -1.50 3.35 22.19
N GLU A 223 -2.28 2.48 21.53
CA GLU A 223 -1.74 1.36 20.74
C GLU A 223 -0.93 1.86 19.54
N ALA A 224 -1.46 2.84 18.82
CA ALA A 224 -0.79 3.46 17.68
C ALA A 224 0.55 4.08 18.08
N GLU A 225 0.58 4.79 19.20
CA GLU A 225 1.77 5.42 19.75
C GLU A 225 2.84 4.38 20.12
N ARG A 226 2.46 3.28 20.78
CA ARG A 226 3.40 2.19 21.12
C ARG A 226 3.98 1.52 19.87
N ILE A 227 3.20 1.34 18.80
CA ILE A 227 3.70 0.80 17.52
C ILE A 227 4.73 1.75 16.92
N ILE A 228 4.42 3.04 16.83
CA ILE A 228 5.34 4.05 16.27
C ILE A 228 6.62 4.11 17.11
N ASP A 229 6.50 4.19 18.42
CA ASP A 229 7.65 4.28 19.33
C ASP A 229 8.56 3.03 19.21
N PHE A 230 7.98 1.84 19.11
CA PHE A 230 8.73 0.61 18.90
C PHE A 230 9.48 0.64 17.55
N LEU A 231 8.78 0.93 16.46
CA LEU A 231 9.39 0.95 15.12
C LEU A 231 10.50 1.98 14.99
N LYS A 232 10.42 3.09 15.70
CA LYS A 232 11.45 4.13 15.70
C LYS A 232 12.59 3.88 16.69
N ASN A 233 12.30 3.38 17.86
CA ASN A 233 13.21 3.49 19.01
C ASN A 233 13.73 2.17 19.56
N ASP A 234 13.12 1.00 19.23
CA ASP A 234 13.66 -0.29 19.69
C ASP A 234 15.14 -0.43 19.26
N PRO A 235 16.04 -0.80 20.18
CA PRO A 235 17.49 -0.79 19.93
C PRO A 235 17.94 -1.83 18.89
N VAL A 236 17.16 -2.89 18.66
CA VAL A 236 17.47 -4.00 17.75
C VAL A 236 16.62 -3.98 16.49
N TYR A 237 15.30 -3.84 16.64
CA TYR A 237 14.32 -3.95 15.55
C TYR A 237 13.75 -2.61 15.08
N GLY A 238 14.03 -1.55 15.82
CA GLY A 238 13.64 -0.18 15.49
C GLY A 238 14.68 0.56 14.65
N GLY A 239 14.55 1.89 14.60
CA GLY A 239 15.38 2.75 13.75
C GLY A 239 14.81 2.92 12.38
N CYS A 240 13.50 2.65 12.22
CA CYS A 240 12.76 2.86 10.99
C CYS A 240 12.35 4.34 10.81
N ALA A 241 12.14 4.75 9.57
CA ALA A 241 11.23 5.83 9.24
C ALA A 241 9.81 5.26 9.22
N VAL A 242 8.83 6.01 9.75
CA VAL A 242 7.44 5.53 9.87
C VAL A 242 6.52 6.45 9.08
N LEU A 243 5.79 5.86 8.13
CA LEU A 243 4.66 6.47 7.46
C LEU A 243 3.38 6.08 8.20
N VAL A 244 2.52 7.06 8.48
CA VAL A 244 1.24 6.80 9.15
C VAL A 244 0.07 7.12 8.23
N GLY A 245 -0.82 6.14 8.05
CA GLY A 245 -2.09 6.27 7.32
C GLY A 245 -3.19 6.77 8.24
N VAL A 246 -3.79 7.90 7.88
CA VAL A 246 -4.73 8.67 8.71
C VAL A 246 -6.04 8.95 7.96
N PRO A 247 -7.13 9.33 8.66
CA PRO A 247 -8.37 9.79 8.00
C PRO A 247 -8.12 11.00 7.10
N THR A 248 -9.03 11.22 6.16
CA THR A 248 -8.98 12.37 5.24
C THR A 248 -8.87 13.72 5.96
N TYR A 249 -9.63 13.87 7.04
CA TYR A 249 -9.80 15.15 7.77
C TYR A 249 -9.01 15.20 9.09
N TRP A 250 -7.88 14.45 9.14
CA TRP A 250 -7.05 14.26 10.34
C TRP A 250 -6.64 15.56 11.04
N ARG A 251 -6.32 16.61 10.27
CA ARG A 251 -5.84 17.89 10.81
C ARG A 251 -6.97 18.72 11.44
N ASP A 252 -8.18 18.60 10.88
CA ASP A 252 -9.33 19.40 11.28
C ASP A 252 -10.30 18.61 12.20
N PHE A 253 -9.95 17.38 12.57
CA PHE A 253 -10.79 16.47 13.36
C PHE A 253 -12.18 16.26 12.74
N GLY A 254 -12.28 16.31 11.41
CA GLY A 254 -13.54 16.20 10.67
C GLY A 254 -13.97 14.77 10.40
N SER A 255 -15.25 14.58 10.02
CA SER A 255 -15.83 13.30 9.60
C SER A 255 -15.48 12.13 10.56
N ASP A 256 -14.86 11.08 10.03
CA ASP A 256 -14.42 9.86 10.70
C ASP A 256 -13.05 9.98 11.39
N THR A 257 -12.62 11.17 11.73
CA THR A 257 -11.39 11.40 12.50
C THR A 257 -11.67 11.38 14.00
N GLU A 258 -10.81 10.69 14.76
CA GLU A 258 -10.75 10.73 16.22
C GLU A 258 -10.72 12.19 16.72
N LYS A 259 -11.55 12.50 17.72
CA LYS A 259 -11.74 13.88 18.23
C LYS A 259 -10.76 14.27 19.34
N ASP A 260 -9.95 13.31 19.81
CA ASP A 260 -8.93 13.58 20.82
C ASP A 260 -7.77 14.39 20.20
N PRO A 261 -7.47 15.62 20.69
CA PRO A 261 -6.35 16.42 20.20
C PRO A 261 -4.99 15.74 20.37
N HIS A 262 -4.86 14.74 21.24
CA HIS A 262 -3.65 13.90 21.37
C HIS A 262 -3.27 13.21 20.06
N LEU A 263 -4.21 13.04 19.13
CA LEU A 263 -3.95 12.53 17.79
C LEU A 263 -2.76 13.27 17.11
N LEU A 264 -2.76 14.61 17.17
CA LEU A 264 -1.70 15.38 16.53
C LEU A 264 -0.33 15.16 17.19
N ASP A 265 -0.27 14.88 18.47
CA ASP A 265 0.99 14.57 19.16
C ASP A 265 1.50 13.19 18.79
N VAL A 266 0.61 12.21 18.62
CA VAL A 266 0.95 10.89 18.09
C VAL A 266 1.49 11.00 16.66
N LEU A 267 0.82 11.78 15.80
CA LEU A 267 1.23 11.96 14.40
C LEU A 267 2.59 12.66 14.27
N LYS A 268 2.93 13.61 15.15
CA LYS A 268 4.26 14.28 15.18
C LYS A 268 5.41 13.31 15.45
N LYS A 269 5.14 12.13 16.00
CA LYS A 269 6.17 11.08 16.18
C LYS A 269 6.53 10.35 14.89
N ALA A 270 5.72 10.42 13.84
CA ALA A 270 5.96 9.80 12.55
C ALA A 270 7.06 10.53 11.73
N ASP A 271 7.30 10.09 10.51
CA ASP A 271 8.16 10.76 9.53
C ASP A 271 7.36 11.24 8.31
N ILE A 272 6.28 10.53 7.95
CA ILE A 272 5.43 10.84 6.79
C ILE A 272 3.96 10.68 7.19
N ILE A 273 3.14 11.67 6.83
CA ILE A 273 1.68 11.61 6.96
C ILE A 273 1.06 11.21 5.61
N HIS A 274 0.12 10.26 5.65
CA HIS A 274 -0.55 9.70 4.50
C HIS A 274 -2.08 9.66 4.72
N PRO A 275 -2.85 10.67 4.25
CA PRO A 275 -4.29 10.66 4.39
C PRO A 275 -4.96 9.72 3.38
N TRP A 276 -6.02 9.04 3.81
CA TRP A 276 -6.81 8.16 2.96
C TRP A 276 -7.91 8.93 2.22
N PHE A 277 -7.86 8.93 0.89
CA PHE A 277 -8.76 9.70 0.05
C PHE A 277 -9.75 8.88 -0.77
N VAL A 278 -9.58 7.55 -0.81
CA VAL A 278 -10.47 6.68 -1.60
C VAL A 278 -11.92 6.84 -1.17
N GLY A 279 -12.80 7.04 -2.15
CA GLY A 279 -14.24 7.19 -1.91
C GLY A 279 -14.69 8.55 -1.34
N ARG A 280 -13.77 9.50 -1.09
CA ARG A 280 -14.10 10.77 -0.41
C ARG A 280 -14.58 11.87 -1.34
N PHE A 281 -14.27 11.80 -2.60
CA PHE A 281 -14.67 12.77 -3.63
C PHE A 281 -14.75 12.10 -4.99
N ASP A 282 -15.49 12.72 -5.88
CA ASP A 282 -15.55 12.48 -7.32
C ASP A 282 -14.81 13.60 -8.06
N GLU A 283 -14.81 13.54 -9.39
CA GLU A 283 -14.13 14.54 -10.21
C GLU A 283 -14.71 15.95 -10.04
N ALA A 284 -16.03 16.08 -9.86
CA ALA A 284 -16.69 17.37 -9.67
C ALA A 284 -16.31 18.02 -8.34
N LYS A 285 -16.17 17.21 -7.28
CA LYS A 285 -15.83 17.69 -5.93
C LYS A 285 -14.34 17.92 -5.71
N TYR A 286 -13.48 17.36 -6.57
CA TYR A 286 -12.03 17.39 -6.36
C TYR A 286 -11.49 18.83 -6.31
N SER A 287 -12.04 19.76 -7.05
CA SER A 287 -11.57 21.17 -7.07
C SER A 287 -11.69 21.84 -5.70
N ALA A 288 -12.73 21.53 -4.92
CA ALA A 288 -12.88 22.02 -3.55
C ALA A 288 -12.01 21.23 -2.55
N PHE A 289 -11.58 20.02 -2.92
CA PHE A 289 -10.81 19.13 -2.07
C PHE A 289 -9.30 19.38 -2.17
N TYR A 290 -8.82 19.76 -3.33
CA TYR A 290 -7.42 19.92 -3.67
C TYR A 290 -6.68 20.93 -2.78
N GLU A 291 -7.31 22.03 -2.35
CA GLU A 291 -6.71 23.03 -1.46
C GLU A 291 -6.25 22.43 -0.12
N ARG A 292 -6.94 21.39 0.36
CA ARG A 292 -6.59 20.67 1.59
C ARG A 292 -5.16 20.12 1.54
N ILE A 293 -4.72 19.59 0.40
CA ILE A 293 -3.40 19.02 0.21
C ILE A 293 -2.32 20.08 0.51
N SER A 294 -2.51 21.32 0.04
CA SER A 294 -1.57 22.42 0.30
C SER A 294 -1.47 22.76 1.79
N PHE A 295 -2.61 22.80 2.50
CA PHE A 295 -2.64 23.07 3.94
C PHE A 295 -2.03 21.91 4.75
N ASP A 296 -2.28 20.68 4.36
CA ASP A 296 -1.70 19.51 5.01
C ASP A 296 -0.19 19.45 4.82
N ILE A 297 0.30 19.77 3.61
CA ILE A 297 1.74 19.89 3.32
C ILE A 297 2.38 20.99 4.17
N ALA A 298 1.73 22.14 4.30
CA ALA A 298 2.24 23.25 5.11
C ALA A 298 2.35 22.84 6.58
N TRP A 299 1.29 22.25 7.15
CA TRP A 299 1.31 21.74 8.52
C TRP A 299 2.41 20.68 8.75
N CYS A 300 2.57 19.74 7.82
CA CYS A 300 3.62 18.74 7.91
C CYS A 300 5.01 19.38 7.91
N LYS A 301 5.24 20.36 7.02
CA LYS A 301 6.50 21.10 6.95
C LYS A 301 6.83 21.83 8.25
N ASP A 302 5.86 22.51 8.85
CA ASP A 302 6.01 23.22 10.11
C ASP A 302 6.37 22.26 11.27
N ASN A 303 5.89 21.02 11.20
CA ASN A 303 6.17 19.96 12.16
C ASN A 303 7.34 19.03 11.76
N LYS A 304 8.12 19.37 10.73
CA LYS A 304 9.28 18.58 10.22
C LYS A 304 8.91 17.18 9.73
N LEU A 305 7.68 17.01 9.27
CA LEU A 305 7.16 15.79 8.65
C LEU A 305 7.15 15.94 7.13
N ASP A 306 7.16 14.81 6.43
CA ASP A 306 6.85 14.74 5.01
C ASP A 306 5.37 14.34 4.82
N TYR A 307 4.85 14.54 3.61
CA TYR A 307 3.45 14.28 3.29
C TYR A 307 3.33 13.54 1.97
N VAL A 308 2.52 12.50 1.93
CA VAL A 308 2.22 11.77 0.71
C VAL A 308 0.71 11.66 0.50
N PRO A 309 0.15 12.34 -0.52
CA PRO A 309 -1.28 12.23 -0.83
C PRO A 309 -1.61 10.89 -1.47
N THR A 310 -2.81 10.38 -1.19
CA THR A 310 -3.42 9.28 -1.93
C THR A 310 -3.97 9.80 -3.26
N VAL A 311 -3.78 9.04 -4.34
CA VAL A 311 -4.48 9.19 -5.61
C VAL A 311 -5.08 7.85 -6.00
N PHE A 312 -6.25 7.85 -6.65
CA PHE A 312 -6.93 6.60 -7.03
C PHE A 312 -7.67 6.75 -8.37
N PRO A 313 -7.71 5.69 -9.21
CA PRO A 313 -8.19 5.84 -10.58
C PRO A 313 -9.71 5.97 -10.71
N GLY A 314 -10.44 5.45 -9.77
CA GLY A 314 -11.91 5.40 -9.69
C GLY A 314 -12.30 4.51 -8.53
N PHE A 315 -13.61 4.33 -8.29
CA PHE A 315 -14.11 3.50 -7.20
C PHE A 315 -15.44 2.83 -7.57
N SER A 316 -15.53 1.54 -7.34
CA SER A 316 -16.76 0.75 -7.49
C SER A 316 -16.69 -0.49 -6.62
N TRP A 317 -17.70 -0.68 -5.79
CA TRP A 317 -17.85 -1.85 -4.91
C TRP A 317 -19.27 -2.40 -4.90
N HIS A 318 -19.98 -2.22 -6.01
CA HIS A 318 -21.39 -2.61 -6.14
C HIS A 318 -21.62 -4.10 -5.86
N ASN A 319 -20.75 -4.97 -6.39
CA ASN A 319 -20.88 -6.42 -6.17
C ASN A 319 -20.68 -6.80 -4.70
N MET A 320 -19.80 -6.09 -3.97
CA MET A 320 -19.60 -6.26 -2.53
C MET A 320 -20.75 -5.62 -1.71
N ASN A 321 -21.24 -4.47 -2.16
CA ASN A 321 -22.31 -3.73 -1.50
C ASN A 321 -23.39 -3.30 -2.51
N PRO A 322 -24.40 -4.14 -2.79
CA PRO A 322 -25.40 -3.87 -3.81
C PRO A 322 -26.25 -2.60 -3.61
N ARG A 323 -26.19 -1.98 -2.43
CA ARG A 323 -26.84 -0.68 -2.17
C ARG A 323 -26.07 0.50 -2.74
N SER A 324 -24.78 0.32 -3.04
CA SER A 324 -23.96 1.35 -3.69
C SER A 324 -24.16 1.29 -5.20
N PRO A 325 -24.16 2.44 -5.90
CA PRO A 325 -24.24 2.43 -7.34
C PRO A 325 -23.01 1.77 -7.97
N GLN A 326 -23.19 1.09 -9.08
CA GLN A 326 -22.09 0.58 -9.88
C GLN A 326 -21.27 1.78 -10.42
N ASN A 327 -19.93 1.61 -10.48
CA ASN A 327 -19.03 2.65 -10.96
C ASN A 327 -19.27 4.00 -10.24
N GLN A 328 -19.37 3.94 -8.90
CA GLN A 328 -19.75 5.06 -8.04
C GLN A 328 -18.88 6.31 -8.27
N ILE A 329 -17.58 6.11 -8.52
CA ILE A 329 -16.65 7.18 -8.94
C ILE A 329 -16.03 6.72 -10.26
N PRO A 330 -16.52 7.24 -11.40
CA PRO A 330 -16.05 6.84 -12.71
C PRO A 330 -14.60 7.23 -12.95
N ARG A 331 -13.89 6.40 -13.68
CA ARG A 331 -12.49 6.65 -14.09
C ARG A 331 -12.36 7.75 -15.14
N ASN A 332 -13.45 8.03 -15.88
CA ASN A 332 -13.54 9.09 -16.90
C ASN A 332 -12.32 9.11 -17.83
N ARG A 333 -12.00 7.95 -18.47
CA ARG A 333 -10.88 7.84 -19.41
C ARG A 333 -9.54 8.31 -18.84
N GLY A 334 -9.34 8.15 -17.53
CA GLY A 334 -8.15 8.59 -16.82
C GLY A 334 -8.17 10.06 -16.35
N HIS A 335 -9.14 10.88 -16.76
CA HIS A 335 -9.21 12.29 -16.36
C HIS A 335 -9.30 12.47 -14.86
N PHE A 336 -10.15 11.69 -14.17
CA PHE A 336 -10.28 11.75 -12.72
C PHE A 336 -8.95 11.44 -12.01
N TYR A 337 -8.25 10.39 -12.45
CA TYR A 337 -6.97 9.99 -11.88
C TYR A 337 -5.88 11.05 -12.13
N TRP A 338 -5.81 11.54 -13.36
CA TRP A 338 -4.82 12.51 -13.78
C TRP A 338 -4.98 13.86 -13.06
N LYS A 339 -6.22 14.31 -12.89
CA LYS A 339 -6.55 15.54 -12.14
C LYS A 339 -6.04 15.49 -10.71
N GLN A 340 -6.11 14.35 -10.03
CA GLN A 340 -5.55 14.15 -8.69
C GLN A 340 -4.02 14.22 -8.70
N ILE A 341 -3.37 13.56 -9.65
CA ILE A 341 -1.91 13.55 -9.80
C ILE A 341 -1.39 14.97 -10.01
N THR A 342 -1.96 15.69 -10.97
CA THR A 342 -1.53 17.07 -11.30
C THR A 342 -1.84 18.02 -10.16
N GLY A 343 -3.00 17.88 -9.51
CA GLY A 343 -3.36 18.66 -8.33
C GLY A 343 -2.39 18.45 -7.16
N ALA A 344 -2.03 17.21 -6.87
CA ALA A 344 -1.08 16.89 -5.82
C ALA A 344 0.32 17.52 -6.10
N ILE A 345 0.81 17.38 -7.34
CA ILE A 345 2.10 17.97 -7.75
C ILE A 345 2.05 19.51 -7.69
N LYS A 346 0.97 20.14 -8.15
CA LYS A 346 0.76 21.60 -8.04
C LYS A 346 0.74 22.07 -6.59
N SER A 347 0.19 21.27 -5.67
CA SER A 347 0.19 21.55 -4.23
C SER A 347 1.56 21.41 -3.57
N GLY A 348 2.56 20.91 -4.30
CA GLY A 348 3.93 20.73 -3.79
C GLY A 348 4.24 19.33 -3.28
N ALA A 349 3.39 18.34 -3.55
CA ALA A 349 3.72 16.95 -3.23
C ALA A 349 4.93 16.48 -4.05
N ASP A 350 5.88 15.85 -3.38
CA ASP A 350 7.09 15.26 -3.99
C ASP A 350 7.10 13.72 -3.90
N MET A 351 6.01 13.13 -3.43
CA MET A 351 5.72 11.70 -3.33
C MET A 351 4.26 11.45 -3.67
N LEU A 352 3.93 10.30 -4.26
CA LEU A 352 2.53 9.90 -4.51
C LEU A 352 2.30 8.46 -4.04
N TYR A 353 1.12 8.22 -3.44
CA TYR A 353 0.64 6.89 -3.14
C TYR A 353 -0.60 6.58 -3.98
N VAL A 354 -0.56 5.49 -4.73
CA VAL A 354 -1.67 5.02 -5.56
C VAL A 354 -2.47 3.96 -4.81
N ALA A 355 -3.70 4.21 -4.57
CA ALA A 355 -4.65 3.22 -4.09
C ALA A 355 -5.47 2.69 -5.27
N MET A 356 -5.26 1.43 -5.71
CA MET A 356 -4.28 0.42 -5.32
C MET A 356 -3.70 -0.22 -6.59
N PHE A 357 -2.66 -1.05 -6.46
CA PHE A 357 -2.15 -1.79 -7.62
C PHE A 357 -3.14 -2.86 -8.10
N ASP A 358 -3.67 -3.67 -7.19
CA ASP A 358 -4.39 -4.92 -7.48
C ASP A 358 -5.79 -5.05 -6.83
N GLU A 359 -6.34 -3.98 -6.27
CA GLU A 359 -7.63 -4.02 -5.57
C GLU A 359 -8.81 -3.95 -6.55
N VAL A 360 -9.19 -5.12 -7.07
CA VAL A 360 -10.28 -5.26 -8.06
C VAL A 360 -11.67 -5.32 -7.42
N ASP A 361 -11.75 -5.57 -6.13
CA ASP A 361 -12.99 -5.62 -5.35
C ASP A 361 -13.58 -4.22 -5.08
N GLU A 362 -12.74 -3.21 -4.87
CA GLU A 362 -13.20 -1.81 -4.77
C GLU A 362 -13.05 -1.02 -6.07
N GLY A 363 -12.67 -1.68 -7.17
CA GLY A 363 -12.50 -1.03 -8.46
C GLY A 363 -11.39 0.00 -8.51
N THR A 364 -10.46 0.01 -7.54
CA THR A 364 -9.34 0.95 -7.46
C THR A 364 -8.06 0.46 -8.14
N ALA A 365 -8.04 -0.79 -8.61
CA ALA A 365 -6.86 -1.39 -9.23
C ALA A 365 -6.35 -0.61 -10.45
N ILE A 366 -5.01 -0.47 -10.55
CA ILE A 366 -4.33 0.03 -11.75
C ILE A 366 -3.73 -1.10 -12.60
N LEU A 367 -3.78 -2.35 -12.15
CA LEU A 367 -3.36 -3.51 -12.95
C LEU A 367 -4.19 -3.62 -14.24
N LYS A 368 -3.73 -4.45 -15.17
CA LYS A 368 -4.44 -4.68 -16.43
C LYS A 368 -5.82 -5.30 -16.18
N ALA A 369 -6.88 -4.61 -16.63
CA ALA A 369 -8.26 -5.06 -16.51
C ALA A 369 -8.79 -5.57 -17.86
N SER A 370 -9.66 -6.58 -17.81
CA SER A 370 -10.28 -7.15 -19.00
C SER A 370 -11.21 -6.13 -19.66
N LYS A 371 -11.08 -5.96 -20.96
CA LYS A 371 -12.03 -5.18 -21.78
C LYS A 371 -13.32 -5.95 -22.04
N ASN A 372 -13.27 -7.27 -21.93
CA ASN A 372 -14.40 -8.17 -22.12
C ASN A 372 -14.63 -8.99 -20.84
N PRO A 373 -15.12 -8.36 -19.75
CA PRO A 373 -15.41 -9.08 -18.52
C PRO A 373 -16.57 -10.09 -18.73
N PRO A 374 -16.75 -11.04 -17.80
CA PRO A 374 -17.88 -11.94 -17.84
C PRO A 374 -19.22 -11.23 -17.90
N VAL A 375 -20.20 -11.89 -18.51
CA VAL A 375 -21.57 -11.38 -18.66
C VAL A 375 -22.55 -12.19 -17.79
N GLY A 376 -23.70 -11.61 -17.45
CA GLY A 376 -24.77 -12.27 -16.71
C GLY A 376 -25.26 -11.49 -15.50
N LEU A 377 -25.49 -12.16 -14.38
CA LEU A 377 -26.10 -11.57 -13.20
C LEU A 377 -25.18 -10.63 -12.40
N SER A 378 -23.87 -10.77 -12.55
CA SER A 378 -22.90 -9.83 -11.96
C SER A 378 -22.50 -8.79 -12.99
N HIS A 379 -22.29 -7.57 -12.54
CA HIS A 379 -21.89 -6.45 -13.40
C HIS A 379 -20.46 -6.02 -13.07
N PHE A 380 -19.63 -5.89 -14.11
CA PHE A 380 -18.24 -5.49 -13.95
C PHE A 380 -17.99 -4.14 -14.64
N VAL A 381 -17.14 -3.32 -14.04
CA VAL A 381 -16.68 -2.07 -14.66
C VAL A 381 -15.56 -2.42 -15.63
N SER A 382 -15.73 -2.04 -16.89
CA SER A 382 -14.70 -2.11 -17.92
C SER A 382 -14.19 -0.72 -18.27
N TYR A 383 -13.03 -0.66 -18.93
CA TYR A 383 -12.56 0.59 -19.54
C TYR A 383 -13.31 0.86 -20.85
N GLU A 384 -13.35 2.12 -21.24
CA GLU A 384 -13.92 2.54 -22.52
C GLU A 384 -13.16 1.85 -23.69
N ASP A 385 -13.83 1.60 -24.81
CA ASP A 385 -13.34 0.75 -25.90
C ASP A 385 -11.98 1.17 -26.47
N ASP A 386 -11.70 2.46 -26.51
CA ASP A 386 -10.46 3.04 -27.02
C ASP A 386 -9.39 3.22 -25.92
N ILE A 387 -9.68 2.87 -24.67
CA ILE A 387 -8.69 2.88 -23.57
C ILE A 387 -8.03 1.50 -23.45
N PRO A 388 -6.71 1.40 -23.63
CA PRO A 388 -5.98 0.13 -23.45
C PRO A 388 -6.09 -0.41 -22.02
N ASN A 389 -6.02 -1.75 -21.86
CA ASN A 389 -6.11 -2.41 -20.57
C ASN A 389 -4.97 -2.05 -19.60
N ASP A 390 -3.86 -1.51 -20.09
CA ASP A 390 -2.66 -1.11 -19.35
C ASP A 390 -2.55 0.40 -19.10
N TYR A 391 -3.57 1.16 -19.48
CA TYR A 391 -3.50 2.62 -19.50
C TYR A 391 -3.22 3.23 -18.11
N TYR A 392 -3.79 2.68 -17.04
CA TYR A 392 -3.57 3.20 -15.68
C TYR A 392 -2.15 2.91 -15.17
N LEU A 393 -1.53 1.82 -15.60
CA LEU A 393 -0.10 1.56 -15.37
C LEU A 393 0.76 2.61 -16.10
N TYR A 394 0.41 2.91 -17.37
CA TYR A 394 1.10 3.95 -18.15
C TYR A 394 0.99 5.32 -17.50
N LEU A 395 -0.22 5.76 -17.11
CA LEU A 395 -0.43 7.04 -16.43
C LEU A 395 0.37 7.13 -15.13
N THR A 396 0.41 6.05 -14.34
CA THR A 396 1.16 5.99 -13.10
C THR A 396 2.67 6.18 -13.32
N GLY A 397 3.24 5.50 -14.32
CA GLY A 397 4.66 5.66 -14.65
C GLY A 397 4.97 7.04 -15.25
N TYR A 398 4.06 7.61 -16.03
CA TYR A 398 4.20 8.97 -16.54
C TYR A 398 4.18 10.01 -15.40
N ALA A 399 3.30 9.83 -14.41
CA ALA A 399 3.27 10.64 -13.19
C ALA A 399 4.61 10.62 -12.45
N GLY A 400 5.24 9.45 -12.33
CA GLY A 400 6.57 9.33 -11.74
C GLY A 400 7.65 10.11 -12.47
N LYS A 401 7.63 10.08 -13.81
CA LYS A 401 8.54 10.89 -14.63
C LYS A 401 8.31 12.39 -14.44
N MET A 402 7.05 12.82 -14.38
CA MET A 402 6.67 14.22 -14.15
C MET A 402 7.08 14.68 -12.75
N LEU A 403 6.85 13.86 -11.73
CA LEU A 403 7.24 14.12 -10.34
C LEU A 403 8.76 14.33 -10.20
N ARG A 404 9.56 13.54 -10.93
CA ARG A 404 11.02 13.65 -11.00
C ARG A 404 11.52 14.71 -12.01
N LYS A 405 10.63 15.47 -12.65
CA LYS A 405 10.95 16.46 -13.69
C LYS A 405 11.73 15.87 -14.89
N GLN A 406 11.53 14.59 -15.16
CA GLN A 406 12.09 13.90 -16.34
C GLN A 406 11.31 14.19 -17.62
N VAL A 407 10.06 14.63 -17.46
CA VAL A 407 9.20 15.19 -18.50
C VAL A 407 8.58 16.50 -17.99
N PRO A 408 8.17 17.42 -18.87
CA PRO A 408 7.48 18.62 -18.47
C PRO A 408 6.19 18.31 -17.69
N PHE A 409 5.79 19.23 -16.80
CA PHE A 409 4.48 19.18 -16.17
C PHE A 409 3.39 19.30 -17.23
N GLN A 410 2.46 18.37 -17.24
CA GLN A 410 1.36 18.30 -18.20
C GLN A 410 0.04 18.20 -17.43
N GLU A 411 -0.84 19.18 -17.62
CA GLU A 411 -2.14 19.23 -16.95
C GLU A 411 -3.16 18.29 -17.60
N ASP A 412 -3.15 18.25 -18.93
CA ASP A 412 -4.02 17.37 -19.70
C ASP A 412 -3.58 15.91 -19.56
N VAL A 413 -4.57 15.01 -19.49
CA VAL A 413 -4.29 13.58 -19.39
C VAL A 413 -3.49 13.11 -20.62
N PRO A 414 -2.35 12.41 -20.44
CA PRO A 414 -1.59 11.86 -21.56
C PRO A 414 -2.46 10.91 -22.39
N PRO A 415 -2.45 11.02 -23.73
CA PRO A 415 -3.23 10.13 -24.57
C PRO A 415 -2.80 8.67 -24.42
N PRO A 416 -3.71 7.70 -24.60
CA PRO A 416 -3.37 6.30 -24.65
C PRO A 416 -2.30 6.02 -25.70
N VAL A 417 -1.31 5.21 -25.34
CA VAL A 417 -0.29 4.73 -26.28
C VAL A 417 -0.69 3.33 -26.72
N HIS A 418 -1.16 3.20 -27.94
CA HIS A 418 -1.41 1.89 -28.57
C HIS A 418 -0.06 1.27 -28.95
N LYS A 419 0.29 0.15 -28.33
CA LYS A 419 1.50 -0.64 -28.64
C LYS A 419 1.20 -1.69 -29.68
#